data_087dc1d80734daf80cc4e6da0dd00732
#
_entry.id   087dc1d80734daf80cc4e6da0dd00732
#
_cell.length_a   1.000
_cell.length_b   1.000
_cell.length_c   1.000
_cell.angle_alpha   90.00
_cell.angle_beta   90.00
_cell.angle_gamma   90.00
#
_symmetry.space_group_name_H-M   'P 1'
#
loop_
_entity.id
_entity.type
_entity.pdbx_description
1 polymer ?
#
loop_
_entity_poly.entity_id
_entity_poly.type
_entity_poly.pdbx_seq_one_letter_code
_entity_poly.pdbx_strand_id
1 'polypeptide(L)'
;ILLEQNFRSTQTILDAANAVIAKNANRHAKNLFTDGAQGEKIRLYRAGDEYDEGRWVASEVRRLRSEHGIGWNDMAVFYRTNAQSRVLEEEMLRANVPYRVVSGMRFYDRKEIKNALAFARLLVNPRDEASARRVINEPKRGIGESAQAKLGAYAAEHGLSFAEAAHYGAAAGLTGRALTGTAKFSFMLDELRALSNDLSPREIIDAIVRESGMGDALRAEDTDEAYSRLENLGELASAAAQYDTLMDFVERMALVADSDQLGSGEGAISLMTLHVAKGLEFPAVIVTGLEETVFPHRRALSDDAELEEERRLFYVGVTRAMRYLVLTHAWSRTLWGQRVEAIASRFLQEVPSELVLDLTTTLPTRRSSFSLEDDGFIGRTTDFTSGRAFGTGAAPPARSTGAEKLGLVVGDRVVHDRYGPGDVVRVEGEGSHARAAVNFDEHGVKQLVLAMTPLHRA
;
A
#
# COMPACT_ATOMS: atom_id res chain seq x y z
N ILE A 1 4.27 -40.88 -13.52
CA ILE A 1 5.29 -40.81 -12.47
C ILE A 1 5.10 -39.50 -11.76
N LEU A 2 4.89 -39.54 -10.42
CA LEU A 2 4.85 -38.34 -9.58
C LEU A 2 6.25 -38.11 -9.00
N LEU A 3 6.76 -36.88 -9.15
CA LEU A 3 8.02 -36.47 -8.56
C LEU A 3 7.69 -35.77 -7.23
N GLU A 4 7.83 -36.47 -6.10
CA GLU A 4 7.46 -35.99 -4.76
C GLU A 4 8.66 -35.62 -3.90
N GLN A 5 9.85 -36.22 -4.18
CA GLN A 5 11.06 -35.87 -3.48
C GLN A 5 11.56 -34.49 -3.87
N ASN A 6 11.75 -33.63 -2.89
CA ASN A 6 12.24 -32.28 -3.03
C ASN A 6 13.65 -32.16 -2.47
N PHE A 7 14.57 -31.57 -3.23
CA PHE A 7 15.98 -31.40 -2.86
C PHE A 7 16.33 -29.95 -2.54
N ARG A 8 15.34 -29.05 -2.50
CA ARG A 8 15.53 -27.61 -2.31
C ARG A 8 15.26 -27.18 -0.89
N SER A 9 14.06 -27.45 -0.41
CA SER A 9 13.50 -26.86 0.82
C SER A 9 13.64 -27.82 1.99
N THR A 10 13.72 -27.26 3.22
CA THR A 10 13.61 -28.02 4.47
C THR A 10 12.21 -28.61 4.63
N GLN A 11 12.07 -29.66 5.46
CA GLN A 11 10.80 -30.35 5.67
C GLN A 11 9.72 -29.41 6.25
N THR A 12 10.07 -28.52 7.18
CA THR A 12 9.15 -27.52 7.75
C THR A 12 8.48 -26.65 6.66
N ILE A 13 9.25 -26.22 5.66
CA ILE A 13 8.74 -25.43 4.53
C ILE A 13 7.82 -26.28 3.65
N LEU A 14 8.18 -27.52 3.40
CA LEU A 14 7.37 -28.44 2.59
C LEU A 14 6.07 -28.81 3.28
N ASP A 15 6.08 -29.06 4.58
CA ASP A 15 4.88 -29.36 5.38
C ASP A 15 3.89 -28.20 5.34
N ALA A 16 4.38 -26.97 5.48
CA ALA A 16 3.55 -25.77 5.34
C ALA A 16 2.96 -25.65 3.92
N ALA A 17 3.79 -25.84 2.89
CA ALA A 17 3.33 -25.77 1.51
C ALA A 17 2.29 -26.86 1.19
N ASN A 18 2.52 -28.09 1.66
CA ASN A 18 1.57 -29.21 1.49
C ASN A 18 0.24 -28.93 2.19
N ALA A 19 0.27 -28.39 3.42
CA ALA A 19 -0.95 -28.06 4.16
C ALA A 19 -1.79 -27.01 3.45
N VAL A 20 -1.16 -25.96 2.94
CA VAL A 20 -1.83 -24.89 2.18
C VAL A 20 -2.45 -25.44 0.89
N ILE A 21 -1.65 -26.09 0.04
CA ILE A 21 -2.16 -26.57 -1.26
C ILE A 21 -3.20 -27.69 -1.12
N ALA A 22 -3.23 -28.39 0.02
CA ALA A 22 -4.23 -29.39 0.31
C ALA A 22 -5.66 -28.84 0.36
N LYS A 23 -5.83 -27.51 0.54
CA LYS A 23 -7.14 -26.85 0.57
C LYS A 23 -7.75 -26.64 -0.82
N ASN A 24 -6.98 -26.80 -1.91
CA ASN A 24 -7.52 -26.77 -3.28
C ASN A 24 -8.25 -28.07 -3.61
N ALA A 25 -9.47 -27.95 -4.12
CA ALA A 25 -10.26 -29.09 -4.56
C ALA A 25 -9.72 -29.68 -5.87
N ASN A 26 -9.33 -28.80 -6.81
CA ASN A 26 -8.81 -29.17 -8.12
C ASN A 26 -7.28 -29.27 -8.10
N ARG A 27 -6.72 -30.37 -7.52
CA ARG A 27 -5.29 -30.62 -7.50
C ARG A 27 -4.93 -32.07 -7.81
N HIS A 28 -3.74 -32.28 -8.34
CA HIS A 28 -3.14 -33.62 -8.32
C HIS A 28 -2.69 -33.92 -6.88
N ALA A 29 -3.14 -35.05 -6.34
CA ALA A 29 -2.69 -35.51 -5.03
C ALA A 29 -1.17 -35.76 -5.07
N LYS A 30 -0.39 -34.83 -4.53
CA LYS A 30 1.06 -34.87 -4.45
C LYS A 30 1.47 -34.29 -3.10
N ASN A 31 2.36 -35.00 -2.40
CA ASN A 31 2.97 -34.52 -1.15
C ASN A 31 4.47 -34.40 -1.35
N LEU A 32 4.98 -33.20 -1.24
CA LEU A 32 6.43 -32.99 -1.27
C LEU A 32 7.05 -33.42 0.05
N PHE A 33 8.15 -34.15 -0.03
CA PHE A 33 8.99 -34.53 1.12
C PHE A 33 10.46 -34.37 0.77
N THR A 34 11.30 -34.29 1.80
CA THR A 34 12.76 -34.26 1.65
C THR A 34 13.41 -35.21 2.65
N ASP A 35 14.54 -35.81 2.24
CA ASP A 35 15.44 -36.53 3.14
C ASP A 35 16.43 -35.59 3.85
N GLY A 36 16.31 -34.27 3.61
CA GLY A 36 17.14 -33.23 4.18
C GLY A 36 16.75 -32.86 5.64
N ALA A 37 17.25 -31.72 6.10
CA ALA A 37 16.99 -31.25 7.46
C ALA A 37 15.52 -30.87 7.67
N GLN A 38 15.04 -31.03 8.91
CA GLN A 38 13.72 -30.51 9.33
C GLN A 38 13.62 -29.01 9.10
N GLY A 39 14.68 -28.25 9.39
CA GLY A 39 14.73 -26.80 9.24
C GLY A 39 14.16 -26.03 10.42
N GLU A 40 14.32 -24.73 10.38
CA GLU A 40 13.77 -23.83 11.40
C GLU A 40 12.27 -23.60 11.21
N LYS A 41 11.59 -23.13 12.27
CA LYS A 41 10.20 -22.70 12.19
C LYS A 41 10.06 -21.47 11.28
N ILE A 42 8.94 -21.40 10.60
CA ILE A 42 8.55 -20.25 9.77
C ILE A 42 8.30 -19.05 10.69
N ARG A 43 9.00 -17.97 10.45
CA ARG A 43 8.85 -16.74 11.25
C ARG A 43 7.64 -15.97 10.74
N LEU A 44 6.71 -15.63 11.63
CA LEU A 44 5.55 -14.81 11.33
C LEU A 44 5.65 -13.49 12.09
N TYR A 45 5.54 -12.37 11.38
CA TYR A 45 5.51 -11.05 11.98
C TYR A 45 4.22 -10.30 11.59
N ARG A 46 3.56 -9.75 12.59
CA ARG A 46 2.41 -8.87 12.43
C ARG A 46 2.83 -7.43 12.67
N ALA A 47 2.84 -6.65 11.62
CA ALA A 47 3.16 -5.23 11.64
C ALA A 47 1.95 -4.37 12.07
N GLY A 48 2.21 -3.17 12.55
CA GLY A 48 1.18 -2.17 12.81
C GLY A 48 0.58 -1.60 11.52
N ASP A 49 1.44 -1.34 10.54
CA ASP A 49 1.08 -0.85 9.20
C ASP A 49 2.13 -1.28 8.17
N GLU A 50 1.96 -0.86 6.91
CA GLU A 50 2.86 -1.16 5.80
C GLU A 50 4.28 -0.62 6.00
N TYR A 51 4.44 0.50 6.70
CA TYR A 51 5.76 1.08 6.99
C TYR A 51 6.48 0.32 8.08
N ASP A 52 5.74 -0.12 9.10
CA ASP A 52 6.27 -1.00 10.13
C ASP A 52 6.67 -2.35 9.55
N GLU A 53 5.87 -2.91 8.63
CA GLU A 53 6.19 -4.11 7.86
C GLU A 53 7.51 -3.93 7.10
N GLY A 54 7.65 -2.85 6.32
CA GLY A 54 8.85 -2.55 5.55
C GLY A 54 10.11 -2.38 6.42
N ARG A 55 10.01 -1.62 7.53
CA ARG A 55 11.11 -1.45 8.49
C ARG A 55 11.52 -2.77 9.12
N TRP A 56 10.54 -3.58 9.51
CA TRP A 56 10.82 -4.87 10.10
C TRP A 56 11.48 -5.82 9.09
N VAL A 57 11.01 -5.87 7.85
CA VAL A 57 11.61 -6.66 6.77
C VAL A 57 13.06 -6.23 6.53
N ALA A 58 13.35 -4.93 6.47
CA ALA A 58 14.71 -4.42 6.34
C ALA A 58 15.62 -4.81 7.52
N SER A 59 15.07 -4.84 8.72
CA SER A 59 15.77 -5.33 9.92
C SER A 59 16.02 -6.84 9.86
N GLU A 60 15.02 -7.62 9.44
CA GLU A 60 15.09 -9.08 9.38
C GLU A 60 16.13 -9.57 8.35
N VAL A 61 16.20 -8.94 7.18
CA VAL A 61 17.24 -9.30 6.18
C VAL A 61 18.65 -8.99 6.70
N ARG A 62 18.81 -7.92 7.48
CA ARG A 62 20.09 -7.62 8.14
C ARG A 62 20.42 -8.65 9.23
N ARG A 63 19.42 -9.09 10.00
CA ARG A 63 19.57 -10.17 10.97
C ARG A 63 19.99 -11.49 10.30
N LEU A 64 19.31 -11.88 9.23
CA LEU A 64 19.66 -13.09 8.46
C LEU A 64 21.09 -13.03 7.93
N ARG A 65 21.56 -11.86 7.49
CA ARG A 65 22.93 -11.66 7.08
C ARG A 65 23.92 -11.78 8.24
N SER A 66 23.65 -11.09 9.35
CA SER A 66 24.60 -11.01 10.49
C SER A 66 24.67 -12.30 11.30
N GLU A 67 23.54 -12.97 11.55
CA GLU A 67 23.44 -14.13 12.42
C GLU A 67 23.62 -15.44 11.66
N HIS A 68 23.16 -15.52 10.38
CA HIS A 68 23.15 -16.74 9.60
C HIS A 68 24.12 -16.69 8.39
N GLY A 69 24.80 -15.56 8.16
CA GLY A 69 25.79 -15.40 7.09
C GLY A 69 25.20 -15.44 5.68
N ILE A 70 23.88 -15.15 5.52
CA ILE A 70 23.22 -15.21 4.20
C ILE A 70 23.62 -13.98 3.39
N GLY A 71 24.11 -14.18 2.19
CA GLY A 71 24.47 -13.10 1.26
C GLY A 71 23.23 -12.33 0.79
N TRP A 72 23.41 -11.04 0.39
CA TRP A 72 22.29 -10.26 -0.14
C TRP A 72 21.65 -10.90 -1.38
N ASN A 73 22.44 -11.53 -2.27
CA ASN A 73 21.93 -12.22 -3.46
C ASN A 73 21.11 -13.48 -3.13
N ASP A 74 21.26 -14.00 -1.92
CA ASP A 74 20.64 -15.24 -1.44
C ASP A 74 19.31 -14.97 -0.72
N MET A 75 18.85 -13.72 -0.73
CA MET A 75 17.60 -13.31 -0.11
C MET A 75 16.64 -12.72 -1.14
N ALA A 76 15.35 -13.02 -0.97
CA ALA A 76 14.30 -12.43 -1.78
C ALA A 76 13.12 -11.99 -0.90
N VAL A 77 12.50 -10.88 -1.29
CA VAL A 77 11.23 -10.41 -0.72
C VAL A 77 10.17 -10.48 -1.82
N PHE A 78 9.11 -11.22 -1.54
CA PHE A 78 8.00 -11.43 -2.47
C PHE A 78 6.77 -10.64 -2.02
N TYR A 79 6.10 -10.06 -2.98
CA TYR A 79 4.85 -9.35 -2.79
C TYR A 79 3.84 -9.71 -3.89
N ARG A 80 2.54 -9.45 -3.66
CA ARG A 80 1.49 -9.81 -4.61
C ARG A 80 1.33 -8.78 -5.73
N THR A 81 1.34 -7.50 -5.41
CA THR A 81 1.16 -6.42 -6.39
C THR A 81 2.36 -5.48 -6.43
N ASN A 82 2.57 -4.88 -7.58
CA ASN A 82 3.69 -3.95 -7.80
C ASN A 82 3.64 -2.71 -6.89
N ALA A 83 2.45 -2.29 -6.47
CA ALA A 83 2.25 -1.14 -5.58
C ALA A 83 2.96 -1.35 -4.22
N GLN A 84 2.97 -2.59 -3.70
CA GLN A 84 3.64 -2.91 -2.43
C GLN A 84 5.15 -2.68 -2.45
N SER A 85 5.80 -2.64 -3.64
CA SER A 85 7.26 -2.47 -3.72
C SER A 85 7.72 -1.12 -3.18
N ARG A 86 6.91 -0.06 -3.28
CA ARG A 86 7.31 1.31 -2.89
C ARG A 86 7.82 1.37 -1.45
N VAL A 87 7.02 0.93 -0.48
CA VAL A 87 7.41 1.00 0.93
C VAL A 87 8.62 0.11 1.20
N LEU A 88 8.69 -1.07 0.58
CA LEU A 88 9.85 -1.95 0.70
C LEU A 88 11.11 -1.30 0.14
N GLU A 89 11.04 -0.67 -1.04
CA GLU A 89 12.16 0.03 -1.66
C GLU A 89 12.64 1.20 -0.79
N GLU A 90 11.71 2.02 -0.26
CA GLU A 90 12.02 3.15 0.61
C GLU A 90 12.67 2.70 1.93
N GLU A 91 12.15 1.65 2.57
CA GLU A 91 12.69 1.17 3.84
C GLU A 91 14.04 0.43 3.66
N MET A 92 14.24 -0.30 2.54
CA MET A 92 15.54 -0.86 2.19
C MET A 92 16.58 0.24 1.98
N LEU A 93 16.21 1.31 1.25
CA LEU A 93 17.08 2.46 1.02
C LEU A 93 17.44 3.16 2.34
N ARG A 94 16.43 3.42 3.20
CA ARG A 94 16.61 4.04 4.52
C ARG A 94 17.52 3.22 5.44
N ALA A 95 17.41 1.89 5.34
CA ALA A 95 18.24 0.96 6.12
C ALA A 95 19.63 0.69 5.50
N ASN A 96 19.97 1.32 4.36
CA ASN A 96 21.18 1.05 3.57
C ASN A 96 21.31 -0.45 3.21
N VAL A 97 20.19 -1.09 2.86
CA VAL A 97 20.16 -2.47 2.36
C VAL A 97 20.13 -2.43 0.83
N PRO A 98 21.14 -3.00 0.14
CA PRO A 98 21.16 -3.00 -1.31
C PRO A 98 20.06 -3.92 -1.85
N TYR A 99 19.26 -3.40 -2.79
CA TYR A 99 18.16 -4.16 -3.41
C TYR A 99 18.12 -3.96 -4.93
N ARG A 100 17.45 -4.88 -5.60
CA ARG A 100 17.08 -4.77 -7.02
C ARG A 100 15.65 -5.25 -7.23
N VAL A 101 14.91 -4.59 -8.08
CA VAL A 101 13.58 -5.05 -8.53
C VAL A 101 13.78 -5.98 -9.73
N VAL A 102 13.32 -7.22 -9.60
CA VAL A 102 13.48 -8.26 -10.64
C VAL A 102 12.28 -8.23 -11.59
N SER A 103 12.57 -8.22 -12.89
CA SER A 103 11.56 -8.19 -13.97
C SER A 103 10.58 -7.02 -13.88
N GLY A 104 11.03 -5.89 -13.30
CA GLY A 104 10.23 -4.68 -13.17
C GLY A 104 11.10 -3.43 -13.10
N MET A 105 10.45 -2.28 -13.12
CA MET A 105 11.07 -0.99 -12.83
C MET A 105 10.89 -0.67 -11.34
N ARG A 106 11.84 0.06 -10.75
CA ARG A 106 11.65 0.69 -9.44
C ARG A 106 10.38 1.50 -9.43
N PHE A 107 9.73 1.64 -8.29
CA PHE A 107 8.44 2.31 -8.20
C PHE A 107 8.45 3.70 -8.85
N TYR A 108 9.42 4.54 -8.51
CA TYR A 108 9.53 5.91 -9.03
C TYR A 108 10.02 6.00 -10.49
N ASP A 109 10.48 4.89 -11.09
CA ASP A 109 10.90 4.82 -12.49
C ASP A 109 9.75 4.47 -13.45
N ARG A 110 8.63 3.99 -12.94
CA ARG A 110 7.45 3.59 -13.73
C ARG A 110 6.88 4.77 -14.50
N LYS A 111 6.43 4.51 -15.72
CA LYS A 111 5.96 5.55 -16.65
C LYS A 111 4.83 6.41 -16.04
N GLU A 112 3.80 5.77 -15.49
CA GLU A 112 2.66 6.42 -14.86
C GLU A 112 3.07 7.29 -13.66
N ILE A 113 4.02 6.82 -12.85
CA ILE A 113 4.55 7.55 -11.70
C ILE A 113 5.34 8.77 -12.15
N LYS A 114 6.28 8.58 -13.10
CA LYS A 114 7.04 9.70 -13.68
C LYS A 114 6.13 10.74 -14.33
N ASN A 115 5.01 10.34 -14.94
CA ASN A 115 4.05 11.26 -15.52
C ASN A 115 3.29 12.04 -14.45
N ALA A 116 2.78 11.38 -13.41
CA ALA A 116 2.09 12.05 -12.30
C ALA A 116 3.03 13.01 -11.55
N LEU A 117 4.27 12.60 -11.28
CA LEU A 117 5.29 13.48 -10.69
C LEU A 117 5.66 14.66 -11.58
N ALA A 118 5.68 14.49 -12.90
CA ALA A 118 5.93 15.59 -13.83
C ALA A 118 4.81 16.63 -13.78
N PHE A 119 3.53 16.22 -13.67
CA PHE A 119 2.44 17.16 -13.39
C PHE A 119 2.63 17.88 -12.06
N ALA A 120 2.94 17.14 -10.99
CA ALA A 120 3.18 17.72 -9.66
C ALA A 120 4.32 18.76 -9.70
N ARG A 121 5.43 18.44 -10.38
CA ARG A 121 6.56 19.39 -10.60
C ARG A 121 6.14 20.65 -11.34
N LEU A 122 5.26 20.54 -12.35
CA LEU A 122 4.75 21.70 -13.08
C LEU A 122 3.85 22.60 -12.23
N LEU A 123 3.15 22.04 -11.25
CA LEU A 123 2.36 22.86 -10.32
C LEU A 123 3.27 23.66 -9.39
N VAL A 124 4.38 23.05 -8.94
CA VAL A 124 5.39 23.69 -8.09
C VAL A 124 6.27 24.66 -8.88
N ASN A 125 6.74 24.25 -10.06
CA ASN A 125 7.60 25.03 -10.93
C ASN A 125 7.06 25.08 -12.38
N PRO A 126 6.32 26.13 -12.75
CA PRO A 126 5.77 26.29 -14.09
C PRO A 126 6.80 26.37 -15.22
N ARG A 127 8.07 26.57 -14.87
CA ARG A 127 9.18 26.66 -15.84
C ARG A 127 9.93 25.34 -16.05
N ASP A 128 9.48 24.25 -15.44
CA ASP A 128 10.04 22.91 -15.69
C ASP A 128 9.67 22.40 -17.08
N GLU A 129 10.54 22.74 -18.05
CA GLU A 129 10.35 22.37 -19.46
C GLU A 129 10.36 20.85 -19.66
N ALA A 130 11.23 20.13 -18.95
CA ALA A 130 11.34 18.68 -19.09
C ALA A 130 10.04 17.98 -18.67
N SER A 131 9.46 18.38 -17.55
CA SER A 131 8.16 17.90 -17.08
C SER A 131 7.04 18.29 -18.04
N ALA A 132 7.02 19.53 -18.55
CA ALA A 132 5.99 19.99 -19.47
C ALA A 132 5.99 19.18 -20.78
N ARG A 133 7.17 19.01 -21.41
CA ARG A 133 7.31 18.20 -22.63
C ARG A 133 6.93 16.74 -22.42
N ARG A 134 7.21 16.19 -21.24
CA ARG A 134 6.86 14.82 -20.88
C ARG A 134 5.35 14.61 -20.88
N VAL A 135 4.57 15.52 -20.30
CA VAL A 135 3.13 15.29 -20.03
C VAL A 135 2.18 15.96 -20.99
N ILE A 136 2.63 16.87 -21.83
CA ILE A 136 1.75 17.63 -22.74
C ILE A 136 0.91 16.71 -23.65
N ASN A 137 1.42 15.56 -24.04
CA ASN A 137 0.73 14.56 -24.87
C ASN A 137 0.52 13.21 -24.17
N GLU A 138 0.53 13.19 -22.84
CA GLU A 138 0.27 12.00 -22.01
C GLU A 138 -0.88 12.29 -21.01
N PRO A 139 -2.05 11.67 -21.18
CA PRO A 139 -2.51 10.83 -22.30
C PRO A 139 -2.51 11.56 -23.64
N LYS A 140 -2.64 10.81 -24.75
CA LYS A 140 -2.58 11.38 -26.11
C LYS A 140 -3.61 12.50 -26.33
N ARG A 141 -3.12 13.72 -26.65
CA ARG A 141 -3.93 14.92 -26.92
C ARG A 141 -3.79 15.42 -28.34
N GLY A 142 -3.07 14.66 -29.20
CA GLY A 142 -2.81 15.06 -30.60
C GLY A 142 -1.68 16.09 -30.74
N ILE A 143 -0.84 16.25 -29.71
CA ILE A 143 0.29 17.20 -29.70
C ILE A 143 1.57 16.41 -29.96
N GLY A 144 1.84 16.16 -31.25
CA GLY A 144 3.04 15.45 -31.68
C GLY A 144 4.30 16.32 -31.63
N GLU A 145 5.46 15.74 -32.00
CA GLU A 145 6.76 16.40 -31.98
C GLU A 145 6.81 17.73 -32.74
N SER A 146 6.22 17.77 -33.94
CA SER A 146 6.15 19.02 -34.74
C SER A 146 5.39 20.15 -34.03
N ALA A 147 4.28 19.83 -33.33
CA ALA A 147 3.54 20.79 -32.53
C ALA A 147 4.34 21.27 -31.32
N GLN A 148 5.02 20.34 -30.64
CA GLN A 148 5.91 20.67 -29.54
C GLN A 148 7.11 21.53 -29.96
N ALA A 149 7.68 21.28 -31.16
CA ALA A 149 8.74 22.11 -31.71
C ALA A 149 8.28 23.55 -31.96
N LYS A 150 7.07 23.73 -32.53
CA LYS A 150 6.48 25.06 -32.72
C LYS A 150 6.23 25.80 -31.42
N LEU A 151 5.69 25.11 -30.39
CA LEU A 151 5.52 25.68 -29.06
C LEU A 151 6.86 26.09 -28.45
N GLY A 152 7.88 25.25 -28.56
CA GLY A 152 9.22 25.55 -28.05
C GLY A 152 9.86 26.77 -28.75
N ALA A 153 9.71 26.88 -30.07
CA ALA A 153 10.18 28.05 -30.82
C ALA A 153 9.47 29.33 -30.37
N TYR A 154 8.15 29.28 -30.27
CA TYR A 154 7.33 30.40 -29.80
C TYR A 154 7.70 30.81 -28.36
N ALA A 155 7.89 29.83 -27.45
CA ALA A 155 8.34 30.06 -26.08
C ALA A 155 9.68 30.83 -26.05
N ALA A 156 10.67 30.36 -26.82
CA ALA A 156 11.99 30.97 -26.88
C ALA A 156 11.95 32.40 -27.44
N GLU A 157 11.15 32.63 -28.47
CA GLU A 157 11.00 33.95 -29.10
C GLU A 157 10.36 34.98 -28.15
N HIS A 158 9.42 34.54 -27.31
CA HIS A 158 8.65 35.43 -26.43
C HIS A 158 9.08 35.42 -24.97
N GLY A 159 10.16 34.70 -24.62
CA GLY A 159 10.66 34.59 -23.25
C GLY A 159 9.69 33.87 -22.29
N LEU A 160 8.83 33.01 -22.80
CA LEU A 160 7.87 32.20 -22.05
C LEU A 160 8.45 30.85 -21.70
N SER A 161 7.92 30.22 -20.67
CA SER A 161 8.13 28.78 -20.45
C SER A 161 7.35 27.96 -21.50
N PHE A 162 7.77 26.72 -21.70
CA PHE A 162 7.08 25.81 -22.63
C PHE A 162 5.61 25.57 -22.22
N ALA A 163 5.32 25.50 -20.92
CA ALA A 163 3.96 25.36 -20.41
C ALA A 163 3.11 26.61 -20.64
N GLU A 164 3.69 27.82 -20.46
CA GLU A 164 3.01 29.09 -20.77
C GLU A 164 2.73 29.24 -22.26
N ALA A 165 3.63 28.83 -23.13
CA ALA A 165 3.44 28.87 -24.57
C ALA A 165 2.23 28.00 -25.03
N ALA A 166 1.82 27.02 -24.23
CA ALA A 166 0.63 26.22 -24.55
C ALA A 166 -0.68 27.04 -24.63
N HIS A 167 -0.77 28.16 -23.90
CA HIS A 167 -1.89 29.11 -24.04
C HIS A 167 -1.97 29.82 -25.40
N TYR A 168 -0.85 29.91 -26.08
CA TYR A 168 -0.67 30.63 -27.32
C TYR A 168 -0.60 29.71 -28.56
N GLY A 169 -1.20 28.52 -28.49
CA GLY A 169 -1.10 27.50 -29.53
C GLY A 169 -1.45 28.03 -30.95
N ALA A 170 -2.47 28.89 -31.09
CA ALA A 170 -2.82 29.48 -32.36
C ALA A 170 -1.72 30.45 -32.87
N ALA A 171 -1.18 31.30 -32.00
CA ALA A 171 -0.08 32.21 -32.30
C ALA A 171 1.23 31.46 -32.63
N ALA A 172 1.46 30.33 -32.00
CA ALA A 172 2.55 29.39 -32.29
C ALA A 172 2.34 28.62 -33.62
N GLY A 173 1.27 28.89 -34.37
CA GLY A 173 0.97 28.26 -35.67
C GLY A 173 0.48 26.81 -35.55
N LEU A 174 -0.16 26.44 -34.42
CA LEU A 174 -0.85 25.18 -34.30
C LEU A 174 -2.25 25.23 -34.90
N THR A 175 -2.71 24.12 -35.46
CA THR A 175 -4.03 23.96 -36.07
C THR A 175 -4.65 22.62 -35.72
N GLY A 176 -5.96 22.49 -35.96
CA GLY A 176 -6.68 21.22 -35.83
C GLY A 176 -6.55 20.58 -34.40
N ARG A 177 -6.25 19.28 -34.36
CA ARG A 177 -6.17 18.52 -33.12
C ARG A 177 -5.09 19.02 -32.15
N ALA A 178 -3.95 19.47 -32.69
CA ALA A 178 -2.85 19.98 -31.88
C ALA A 178 -3.25 21.27 -31.15
N LEU A 179 -3.95 22.19 -31.83
CA LEU A 179 -4.46 23.42 -31.22
C LEU A 179 -5.50 23.12 -30.12
N THR A 180 -6.47 22.25 -30.43
CA THR A 180 -7.48 21.85 -29.43
C THR A 180 -6.84 21.13 -28.22
N GLY A 181 -5.87 20.24 -28.48
CA GLY A 181 -5.16 19.51 -27.42
C GLY A 181 -4.35 20.44 -26.52
N THR A 182 -3.69 21.42 -27.09
CA THR A 182 -2.88 22.41 -26.38
C THR A 182 -3.76 23.29 -25.48
N ALA A 183 -4.90 23.77 -26.01
CA ALA A 183 -5.87 24.54 -25.23
C ALA A 183 -6.44 23.72 -24.03
N LYS A 184 -6.76 22.45 -24.25
CA LYS A 184 -7.19 21.57 -23.17
C LYS A 184 -6.11 21.37 -22.10
N PHE A 185 -4.86 21.20 -22.55
CA PHE A 185 -3.73 21.03 -21.63
C PHE A 185 -3.48 22.28 -20.78
N SER A 186 -3.47 23.48 -21.37
CA SER A 186 -3.27 24.72 -20.63
C SER A 186 -4.40 24.97 -19.63
N PHE A 187 -5.67 24.80 -20.06
CA PHE A 187 -6.81 24.95 -19.17
C PHE A 187 -6.75 24.00 -17.97
N MET A 188 -6.49 22.73 -18.23
CA MET A 188 -6.31 21.71 -17.15
C MET A 188 -5.19 22.10 -16.18
N LEU A 189 -4.04 22.60 -16.67
CA LEU A 189 -2.96 23.04 -15.78
C LEU A 189 -3.38 24.22 -14.90
N ASP A 190 -4.16 25.17 -15.45
CA ASP A 190 -4.65 26.30 -14.68
C ASP A 190 -5.65 25.88 -13.61
N GLU A 191 -6.55 24.93 -13.93
CA GLU A 191 -7.46 24.34 -12.94
C GLU A 191 -6.69 23.62 -11.83
N LEU A 192 -5.71 22.77 -12.16
CA LEU A 192 -4.89 22.08 -11.19
C LEU A 192 -4.08 23.05 -10.29
N ARG A 193 -3.58 24.17 -10.87
CA ARG A 193 -2.91 25.21 -10.08
C ARG A 193 -3.85 25.91 -9.12
N ALA A 194 -5.06 26.22 -9.55
CA ALA A 194 -6.07 26.82 -8.68
C ALA A 194 -6.39 25.88 -7.51
N LEU A 195 -6.59 24.58 -7.78
CA LEU A 195 -6.85 23.55 -6.77
C LEU A 195 -5.66 23.34 -5.82
N SER A 196 -4.43 23.50 -6.30
CA SER A 196 -3.23 23.21 -5.50
C SER A 196 -3.01 24.15 -4.31
N ASN A 197 -3.73 25.27 -4.26
CA ASN A 197 -3.68 26.21 -3.12
C ASN A 197 -4.52 25.74 -1.92
N ASP A 198 -5.52 24.91 -2.13
CA ASP A 198 -6.52 24.54 -1.12
C ASP A 198 -6.46 23.04 -0.76
N LEU A 199 -5.87 22.21 -1.60
CA LEU A 199 -5.83 20.76 -1.45
C LEU A 199 -4.55 20.29 -0.78
N SER A 200 -4.64 19.20 -0.01
CA SER A 200 -3.48 18.46 0.50
C SER A 200 -2.67 17.82 -0.65
N PRO A 201 -1.39 17.52 -0.44
CA PRO A 201 -0.56 16.86 -1.48
C PRO A 201 -1.19 15.59 -2.06
N ARG A 202 -1.84 14.80 -1.23
CA ARG A 202 -2.59 13.62 -1.66
C ARG A 202 -3.72 13.98 -2.61
N GLU A 203 -4.58 14.92 -2.20
CA GLU A 203 -5.74 15.34 -3.01
C GLU A 203 -5.29 15.95 -4.34
N ILE A 204 -4.12 16.61 -4.36
CA ILE A 204 -3.53 17.11 -5.60
C ILE A 204 -3.11 15.96 -6.53
N ILE A 205 -2.47 14.90 -6.02
CA ILE A 205 -2.13 13.73 -6.84
C ILE A 205 -3.41 13.05 -7.36
N ASP A 206 -4.44 12.91 -6.54
CA ASP A 206 -5.73 12.38 -6.98
C ASP A 206 -6.38 13.27 -8.05
N ALA A 207 -6.31 14.60 -7.90
CA ALA A 207 -6.77 15.57 -8.91
C ALA A 207 -5.96 15.47 -10.22
N ILE A 208 -4.64 15.36 -10.15
CA ILE A 208 -3.78 15.14 -11.32
C ILE A 208 -4.21 13.89 -12.09
N VAL A 209 -4.43 12.76 -11.42
CA VAL A 209 -4.84 11.49 -12.05
C VAL A 209 -6.19 11.63 -12.73
N ARG A 210 -7.14 12.36 -12.12
CA ARG A 210 -8.50 12.60 -12.64
C ARG A 210 -8.49 13.60 -13.78
N GLU A 211 -8.00 14.82 -13.56
CA GLU A 211 -8.13 15.93 -14.51
C GLU A 211 -7.21 15.77 -15.72
N SER A 212 -6.06 15.13 -15.57
CA SER A 212 -5.18 14.83 -16.71
C SER A 212 -5.79 13.80 -17.68
N GLY A 213 -6.78 13.03 -17.23
CA GLY A 213 -7.36 11.91 -17.96
C GLY A 213 -6.52 10.62 -17.89
N MET A 214 -5.45 10.59 -17.10
CA MET A 214 -4.61 9.37 -16.94
C MET A 214 -5.42 8.20 -16.37
N GLY A 215 -6.23 8.48 -15.35
CA GLY A 215 -7.07 7.46 -14.72
C GLY A 215 -8.09 6.86 -15.70
N ASP A 216 -8.75 7.71 -16.49
CA ASP A 216 -9.75 7.25 -17.47
C ASP A 216 -9.11 6.49 -18.64
N ALA A 217 -7.94 6.93 -19.10
CA ALA A 217 -7.21 6.22 -20.14
C ALA A 217 -6.83 4.79 -19.70
N LEU A 218 -6.34 4.63 -18.46
CA LEU A 218 -6.00 3.32 -17.90
C LEU A 218 -7.25 2.44 -17.69
N ARG A 219 -8.36 3.02 -17.19
CA ARG A 219 -9.62 2.26 -17.06
C ARG A 219 -10.15 1.78 -18.41
N ALA A 220 -9.98 2.59 -19.47
CA ALA A 220 -10.42 2.24 -20.81
C ALA A 220 -9.57 1.14 -21.47
N GLU A 221 -8.34 0.90 -21.00
CA GLU A 221 -7.50 -0.22 -21.47
C GLU A 221 -8.05 -1.58 -21.00
N ASP A 222 -8.75 -1.63 -19.86
CA ASP A 222 -9.39 -2.82 -19.24
C ASP A 222 -8.47 -4.07 -19.21
N THR A 223 -7.23 -3.87 -18.82
CA THR A 223 -6.20 -4.92 -18.68
C THR A 223 -5.67 -5.00 -17.26
N ASP A 224 -5.16 -6.16 -16.85
CA ASP A 224 -4.53 -6.31 -15.53
C ASP A 224 -3.32 -5.39 -15.36
N GLU A 225 -2.59 -5.11 -16.44
CA GLU A 225 -1.49 -4.16 -16.43
C GLU A 225 -1.97 -2.73 -16.17
N ALA A 226 -3.06 -2.30 -16.81
CA ALA A 226 -3.65 -0.99 -16.60
C ALA A 226 -4.19 -0.84 -15.17
N TYR A 227 -4.80 -1.86 -14.62
CA TYR A 227 -5.23 -1.87 -13.21
C TYR A 227 -4.05 -1.79 -12.25
N SER A 228 -2.95 -2.52 -12.51
CA SER A 228 -1.73 -2.42 -11.70
C SER A 228 -1.13 -1.00 -11.75
N ARG A 229 -1.19 -0.32 -12.89
CA ARG A 229 -0.78 1.09 -13.02
C ARG A 229 -1.68 2.03 -12.22
N LEU A 230 -2.99 1.78 -12.18
CA LEU A 230 -3.92 2.54 -11.33
C LEU A 230 -3.60 2.34 -9.83
N GLU A 231 -3.28 1.11 -9.42
CA GLU A 231 -2.84 0.83 -8.05
C GLU A 231 -1.54 1.58 -7.71
N ASN A 232 -0.58 1.64 -8.64
CA ASN A 232 0.64 2.43 -8.47
C ASN A 232 0.34 3.93 -8.27
N LEU A 233 -0.61 4.51 -9.03
CA LEU A 233 -1.01 5.91 -8.88
C LEU A 233 -1.70 6.15 -7.52
N GLY A 234 -2.54 5.22 -7.06
CA GLY A 234 -3.12 5.27 -5.71
C GLY A 234 -2.06 5.20 -4.61
N GLU A 235 -1.01 4.40 -4.81
CA GLU A 235 0.11 4.30 -3.90
C GLU A 235 0.97 5.58 -3.87
N LEU A 236 1.11 6.26 -5.04
CA LEU A 236 1.76 7.57 -5.09
C LEU A 236 0.97 8.63 -4.30
N ALA A 237 -0.35 8.62 -4.41
CA ALA A 237 -1.21 9.51 -3.60
C ALA A 237 -1.09 9.21 -2.10
N SER A 238 -0.96 7.93 -1.73
CA SER A 238 -0.70 7.52 -0.33
C SER A 238 0.65 8.01 0.17
N ALA A 239 1.69 7.98 -0.68
CA ALA A 239 3.00 8.54 -0.35
C ALA A 239 2.94 10.06 -0.14
N ALA A 240 2.21 10.77 -1.00
CA ALA A 240 2.05 12.22 -0.90
C ALA A 240 1.35 12.65 0.40
N ALA A 241 0.47 11.81 0.96
CA ALA A 241 -0.24 12.08 2.22
C ALA A 241 0.67 12.25 3.45
N GLN A 242 1.96 11.88 3.35
CA GLN A 242 2.93 12.02 4.44
C GLN A 242 3.60 13.40 4.50
N TYR A 243 3.29 14.28 3.57
CA TYR A 243 3.91 15.58 3.43
C TYR A 243 2.90 16.70 3.66
N ASP A 244 3.34 17.76 4.28
CA ASP A 244 2.49 18.92 4.57
C ASP A 244 2.25 19.76 3.31
N THR A 245 3.23 19.82 2.40
CA THR A 245 3.12 20.59 1.15
C THR A 245 3.50 19.77 -0.07
N LEU A 246 2.94 20.15 -1.24
CA LEU A 246 3.31 19.54 -2.52
C LEU A 246 4.79 19.76 -2.86
N MET A 247 5.36 20.91 -2.45
CA MET A 247 6.77 21.24 -2.63
C MET A 247 7.65 20.22 -1.92
N ASP A 248 7.42 19.98 -0.62
CA ASP A 248 8.20 19.02 0.18
C ASP A 248 8.15 17.62 -0.42
N PHE A 249 6.96 17.22 -0.88
CA PHE A 249 6.80 15.94 -1.55
C PHE A 249 7.63 15.85 -2.84
N VAL A 250 7.53 16.84 -3.71
CA VAL A 250 8.25 16.87 -5.01
C VAL A 250 9.77 16.91 -4.81
N GLU A 251 10.26 17.71 -3.87
CA GLU A 251 11.70 17.79 -3.53
C GLU A 251 12.21 16.45 -3.00
N ARG A 252 11.46 15.82 -2.11
CA ARG A 252 11.84 14.50 -1.57
C ARG A 252 11.89 13.43 -2.66
N MET A 253 10.92 13.43 -3.57
CA MET A 253 10.88 12.47 -4.68
C MET A 253 12.04 12.68 -5.66
N ALA A 254 12.53 13.90 -5.85
CA ALA A 254 13.70 14.15 -6.66
C ALA A 254 14.95 13.47 -6.06
N LEU A 255 15.13 13.56 -4.73
CA LEU A 255 16.27 12.94 -4.04
C LEU A 255 16.20 11.39 -4.06
N VAL A 256 15.00 10.81 -4.00
CA VAL A 256 14.82 9.35 -4.06
C VAL A 256 15.16 8.83 -5.46
N ALA A 257 14.75 9.54 -6.51
CA ALA A 257 15.03 9.16 -7.88
C ALA A 257 16.55 9.17 -8.22
N ASP A 258 17.31 10.08 -7.60
CA ASP A 258 18.76 10.24 -7.84
C ASP A 258 19.63 9.28 -7.00
N SER A 259 19.03 8.55 -6.02
CA SER A 259 19.77 7.64 -5.13
C SER A 259 20.26 6.34 -5.77
N ASP A 260 20.48 6.34 -7.07
CA ASP A 260 20.78 5.18 -7.94
C ASP A 260 22.08 4.42 -7.64
N GLN A 261 22.87 4.80 -6.63
CA GLN A 261 24.25 4.32 -6.47
C GLN A 261 24.50 3.43 -5.23
N LEU A 262 23.50 2.96 -4.54
CA LEU A 262 23.72 2.00 -3.44
C LEU A 262 23.86 0.59 -3.97
N GLY A 263 25.09 0.16 -4.23
CA GLY A 263 25.40 -1.26 -4.35
C GLY A 263 26.17 -1.73 -5.57
N SER A 264 27.44 -1.41 -5.69
CA SER A 264 28.30 -1.97 -6.74
C SER A 264 29.30 -3.04 -6.27
N GLY A 265 29.18 -3.62 -5.09
CA GLY A 265 30.22 -4.54 -4.59
C GLY A 265 29.75 -5.84 -3.94
N GLU A 266 28.68 -5.86 -3.19
CA GLU A 266 28.34 -6.96 -2.29
C GLU A 266 27.07 -7.74 -2.66
N GLY A 267 26.51 -7.54 -3.84
CA GLY A 267 25.23 -8.10 -4.27
C GLY A 267 24.03 -7.28 -3.76
N ALA A 268 22.80 -7.73 -4.10
CA ALA A 268 21.56 -7.03 -3.76
C ALA A 268 20.42 -8.02 -3.52
N ILE A 269 19.54 -7.69 -2.58
CA ILE A 269 18.31 -8.46 -2.32
C ILE A 269 17.37 -8.33 -3.51
N SER A 270 16.73 -9.44 -3.87
CA SER A 270 15.76 -9.47 -4.96
C SER A 270 14.36 -9.11 -4.45
N LEU A 271 13.79 -8.00 -4.91
CA LEU A 271 12.40 -7.62 -4.70
C LEU A 271 11.59 -8.01 -5.94
N MET A 272 10.51 -8.78 -5.80
CA MET A 272 9.73 -9.22 -6.95
C MET A 272 8.31 -9.63 -6.58
N THR A 273 7.43 -9.65 -7.58
CA THR A 273 6.11 -10.26 -7.39
C THR A 273 6.23 -11.78 -7.35
N LEU A 274 5.29 -12.41 -6.65
CA LEU A 274 5.20 -13.88 -6.58
C LEU A 274 5.14 -14.56 -7.96
N HIS A 275 4.56 -13.90 -8.97
CA HIS A 275 4.51 -14.42 -10.33
C HIS A 275 5.89 -14.56 -10.97
N VAL A 276 6.78 -13.60 -10.72
CA VAL A 276 8.16 -13.59 -11.23
C VAL A 276 9.02 -14.63 -10.51
N ALA A 277 8.66 -14.99 -9.28
CA ALA A 277 9.44 -15.95 -8.49
C ALA A 277 9.41 -17.39 -9.03
N LYS A 278 8.53 -17.69 -10.01
CA LYS A 278 8.43 -19.03 -10.61
C LYS A 278 9.75 -19.40 -11.27
N GLY A 279 10.32 -20.56 -10.89
CA GLY A 279 11.61 -21.07 -11.42
C GLY A 279 12.84 -20.59 -10.65
N LEU A 280 12.72 -19.58 -9.79
CA LEU A 280 13.81 -19.11 -8.93
C LEU A 280 13.83 -19.90 -7.60
N GLU A 281 14.94 -19.73 -6.84
CA GLU A 281 15.08 -20.30 -5.49
C GLU A 281 16.09 -19.47 -4.69
N PHE A 282 15.85 -19.34 -3.38
CA PHE A 282 16.67 -18.52 -2.50
C PHE A 282 16.85 -19.20 -1.14
N PRO A 283 18.05 -19.13 -0.55
CA PRO A 283 18.29 -19.57 0.83
C PRO A 283 17.31 -18.96 1.84
N ALA A 284 16.93 -17.67 1.69
CA ALA A 284 15.93 -17.02 2.51
C ALA A 284 14.90 -16.28 1.67
N VAL A 285 13.62 -16.48 2.01
CA VAL A 285 12.48 -15.83 1.37
C VAL A 285 11.60 -15.15 2.42
N ILE A 286 11.20 -13.93 2.13
CA ILE A 286 10.20 -13.18 2.91
C ILE A 286 8.99 -12.96 2.00
N VAL A 287 7.79 -13.35 2.45
CA VAL A 287 6.52 -13.08 1.75
C VAL A 287 5.75 -12.04 2.54
N THR A 288 5.49 -10.89 1.92
CA THR A 288 4.88 -9.72 2.57
C THR A 288 3.43 -9.50 2.14
N GLY A 289 2.68 -8.77 2.98
CA GLY A 289 1.32 -8.36 2.66
C GLY A 289 0.32 -9.52 2.63
N LEU A 290 0.47 -10.49 3.53
CA LEU A 290 -0.45 -11.63 3.66
C LEU A 290 -1.76 -11.19 4.35
N GLU A 291 -2.61 -10.48 3.60
CA GLU A 291 -3.85 -9.89 4.05
C GLU A 291 -4.97 -10.15 3.05
N GLU A 292 -6.20 -10.39 3.52
CA GLU A 292 -7.39 -10.44 2.67
C GLU A 292 -7.49 -9.16 1.85
N THR A 293 -7.85 -9.25 0.58
CA THR A 293 -7.90 -8.19 -0.43
C THR A 293 -6.56 -7.76 -1.03
N VAL A 294 -5.43 -8.11 -0.39
CA VAL A 294 -4.06 -7.92 -0.90
C VAL A 294 -3.51 -9.24 -1.42
N PHE A 295 -3.45 -10.26 -0.56
CA PHE A 295 -3.08 -11.62 -0.91
C PHE A 295 -3.82 -12.63 -0.01
N PRO A 296 -4.92 -13.25 -0.48
CA PRO A 296 -5.43 -13.26 -1.87
C PRO A 296 -5.89 -11.88 -2.35
N HIS A 297 -5.69 -11.64 -3.65
CA HIS A 297 -6.10 -10.39 -4.26
C HIS A 297 -7.63 -10.24 -4.26
N ARG A 298 -8.14 -9.01 -4.05
CA ARG A 298 -9.59 -8.73 -3.92
C ARG A 298 -10.47 -9.32 -5.04
N ARG A 299 -9.95 -9.40 -6.26
CA ARG A 299 -10.68 -9.95 -7.41
C ARG A 299 -10.94 -11.44 -7.27
N ALA A 300 -10.01 -12.18 -6.68
CA ALA A 300 -10.12 -13.60 -6.50
C ALA A 300 -11.12 -14.01 -5.39
N LEU A 301 -11.57 -13.07 -4.55
CA LEU A 301 -12.41 -13.39 -3.39
C LEU A 301 -13.84 -13.81 -3.77
N SER A 302 -14.29 -13.49 -4.98
CA SER A 302 -15.63 -13.82 -5.49
C SER A 302 -15.67 -15.05 -6.39
N ASP A 303 -14.53 -15.67 -6.70
CA ASP A 303 -14.41 -16.82 -7.57
C ASP A 303 -13.49 -17.89 -6.95
N ASP A 304 -14.04 -19.06 -6.68
CA ASP A 304 -13.29 -20.16 -6.05
C ASP A 304 -12.11 -20.64 -6.91
N ALA A 305 -12.23 -20.61 -8.24
CA ALA A 305 -11.15 -21.01 -9.13
C ALA A 305 -9.99 -19.99 -9.10
N GLU A 306 -10.29 -18.70 -9.07
CA GLU A 306 -9.28 -17.65 -8.90
C GLU A 306 -8.64 -17.70 -7.51
N LEU A 307 -9.43 -18.01 -6.48
CA LEU A 307 -8.91 -18.18 -5.12
C LEU A 307 -7.96 -19.40 -5.03
N GLU A 308 -8.27 -20.50 -5.73
CA GLU A 308 -7.36 -21.64 -5.83
C GLU A 308 -6.06 -21.28 -6.57
N GLU A 309 -6.11 -20.38 -7.56
CA GLU A 309 -4.90 -19.89 -8.25
C GLU A 309 -4.05 -18.99 -7.34
N GLU A 310 -4.66 -18.12 -6.56
CA GLU A 310 -3.96 -17.33 -5.53
C GLU A 310 -3.26 -18.26 -4.52
N ARG A 311 -3.93 -19.36 -4.12
CA ARG A 311 -3.31 -20.35 -3.22
C ARG A 311 -2.17 -21.11 -3.89
N ARG A 312 -2.26 -21.40 -5.20
CA ARG A 312 -1.13 -21.95 -5.96
C ARG A 312 0.04 -20.97 -6.02
N LEU A 313 -0.26 -19.69 -6.16
CA LEU A 313 0.77 -18.65 -6.17
C LEU A 313 1.47 -18.55 -4.80
N PHE A 314 0.72 -18.64 -3.70
CA PHE A 314 1.31 -18.68 -2.35
C PHE A 314 2.18 -19.94 -2.17
N TYR A 315 1.68 -21.11 -2.57
CA TYR A 315 2.45 -22.36 -2.57
C TYR A 315 3.75 -22.23 -3.39
N VAL A 316 3.70 -21.61 -4.56
CA VAL A 316 4.91 -21.34 -5.35
C VAL A 316 5.87 -20.45 -4.56
N GLY A 317 5.40 -19.36 -3.98
CA GLY A 317 6.23 -18.44 -3.19
C GLY A 317 6.93 -19.14 -2.02
N VAL A 318 6.18 -19.90 -1.23
CA VAL A 318 6.69 -20.67 -0.08
C VAL A 318 7.76 -21.67 -0.53
N THR A 319 7.51 -22.41 -1.62
CA THR A 319 8.47 -23.42 -2.14
C THR A 319 9.70 -22.83 -2.85
N ARG A 320 9.84 -21.49 -2.92
CA ARG A 320 11.08 -20.83 -3.36
C ARG A 320 12.10 -20.74 -2.24
N ALA A 321 11.68 -20.83 -0.99
CA ALA A 321 12.57 -20.83 0.16
C ALA A 321 13.30 -22.17 0.28
N MET A 322 14.63 -22.10 0.47
CA MET A 322 15.45 -23.28 0.71
C MET A 322 15.56 -23.58 2.20
N ARG A 323 15.87 -22.57 3.04
CA ARG A 323 16.20 -22.75 4.47
C ARG A 323 15.35 -21.88 5.39
N TYR A 324 15.13 -20.63 5.03
CA TYR A 324 14.45 -19.65 5.87
C TYR A 324 13.23 -19.08 5.16
N LEU A 325 12.09 -19.21 5.80
CA LEU A 325 10.84 -18.63 5.36
C LEU A 325 10.31 -17.67 6.40
N VAL A 326 9.98 -16.47 5.96
CA VAL A 326 9.37 -15.43 6.78
C VAL A 326 8.08 -15.00 6.13
N LEU A 327 7.01 -14.85 6.91
CA LEU A 327 5.70 -14.40 6.49
C LEU A 327 5.35 -13.12 7.26
N THR A 328 4.82 -12.12 6.58
CA THR A 328 4.40 -10.88 7.24
C THR A 328 3.02 -10.43 6.80
N HIS A 329 2.33 -9.76 7.70
CA HIS A 329 1.09 -9.03 7.43
C HIS A 329 0.96 -7.81 8.32
N ALA A 330 0.20 -6.80 7.91
CA ALA A 330 -0.06 -5.61 8.71
C ALA A 330 -1.44 -5.66 9.38
N TRP A 331 -1.59 -4.94 10.50
CA TRP A 331 -2.87 -4.70 11.16
C TRP A 331 -3.75 -3.70 10.43
N SER A 332 -3.12 -2.71 9.82
CA SER A 332 -3.79 -1.73 8.97
C SER A 332 -2.93 -1.44 7.75
N ARG A 333 -3.55 -1.10 6.65
CA ARG A 333 -2.86 -0.74 5.40
C ARG A 333 -3.55 0.43 4.73
N THR A 334 -2.77 1.29 4.11
CA THR A 334 -3.31 2.35 3.27
C THR A 334 -3.55 1.79 1.87
N LEU A 335 -4.80 1.62 1.50
CA LEU A 335 -5.20 1.18 0.17
C LEU A 335 -5.95 2.33 -0.52
N TRP A 336 -5.50 2.72 -1.71
CA TRP A 336 -6.11 3.84 -2.44
C TRP A 336 -6.18 5.12 -1.59
N GLY A 337 -5.16 5.33 -0.76
CA GLY A 337 -5.04 6.46 0.14
C GLY A 337 -6.00 6.45 1.34
N GLN A 338 -6.78 5.41 1.56
CA GLN A 338 -7.58 5.23 2.77
C GLN A 338 -6.94 4.20 3.69
N ARG A 339 -6.77 4.55 4.96
CA ARG A 339 -6.32 3.59 5.96
C ARG A 339 -7.48 2.66 6.29
N VAL A 340 -7.26 1.37 6.05
CA VAL A 340 -8.23 0.31 6.34
C VAL A 340 -7.62 -0.68 7.32
N GLU A 341 -8.44 -1.23 8.20
CA GLU A 341 -8.03 -2.38 9.01
C GLU A 341 -7.85 -3.59 8.10
N ALA A 342 -6.70 -4.22 8.16
CA ALA A 342 -6.36 -5.38 7.36
C ALA A 342 -6.67 -6.67 8.13
N ILE A 343 -7.33 -7.59 7.47
CA ILE A 343 -7.60 -8.93 7.99
C ILE A 343 -6.45 -9.83 7.52
N ALA A 344 -5.85 -10.59 8.44
CA ALA A 344 -4.83 -11.55 8.09
C ALA A 344 -5.34 -12.53 7.01
N SER A 345 -4.50 -12.79 6.02
CA SER A 345 -4.80 -13.72 4.93
C SER A 345 -5.25 -15.09 5.46
N ARG A 346 -6.29 -15.64 4.83
CA ARG A 346 -6.70 -17.03 5.07
C ARG A 346 -5.58 -18.04 4.86
N PHE A 347 -4.62 -17.73 4.00
CA PHE A 347 -3.46 -18.59 3.74
C PHE A 347 -2.56 -18.75 4.98
N LEU A 348 -2.50 -17.75 5.86
CA LEU A 348 -1.79 -17.87 7.14
C LEU A 348 -2.44 -18.87 8.09
N GLN A 349 -3.77 -18.95 8.05
CA GLN A 349 -4.54 -19.92 8.87
C GLN A 349 -4.43 -21.35 8.32
N GLU A 350 -4.05 -21.51 7.07
CA GLU A 350 -3.85 -22.81 6.41
C GLU A 350 -2.46 -23.39 6.72
N VAL A 351 -1.53 -22.60 7.23
CA VAL A 351 -0.21 -23.06 7.71
C VAL A 351 -0.36 -23.63 9.13
N PRO A 352 0.08 -24.87 9.40
CA PRO A 352 0.02 -25.46 10.73
C PRO A 352 0.78 -24.62 11.77
N SER A 353 0.12 -24.29 12.88
CA SER A 353 0.67 -23.39 13.91
C SER A 353 1.94 -23.92 14.58
N GLU A 354 2.12 -25.23 14.65
CA GLU A 354 3.33 -25.88 15.19
C GLU A 354 4.57 -25.61 14.34
N LEU A 355 4.41 -25.30 13.05
CA LEU A 355 5.50 -24.95 12.15
C LEU A 355 5.88 -23.47 12.22
N VAL A 356 5.08 -22.65 12.91
CA VAL A 356 5.22 -21.19 12.94
C VAL A 356 5.85 -20.75 14.26
N LEU A 357 6.73 -19.76 14.18
CA LEU A 357 7.22 -18.96 15.30
C LEU A 357 6.60 -17.56 15.17
N ASP A 358 5.54 -17.32 15.93
CA ASP A 358 4.89 -16.02 15.97
C ASP A 358 5.72 -15.04 16.80
N LEU A 359 6.22 -14.00 16.15
CA LEU A 359 7.06 -12.95 16.73
C LEU A 359 6.26 -11.79 17.31
N THR A 360 4.96 -11.74 17.06
CA THR A 360 4.07 -10.66 17.53
C THR A 360 3.97 -10.64 19.05
N THR A 361 4.09 -11.81 19.68
CA THR A 361 4.02 -11.98 21.13
C THR A 361 5.29 -11.59 21.88
N THR A 362 6.38 -11.29 21.20
CA THR A 362 7.69 -10.97 21.79
C THR A 362 7.96 -9.48 21.98
N LEU A 363 7.03 -8.58 21.64
CA LEU A 363 7.16 -7.19 22.05
C LEU A 363 7.05 -7.13 23.58
N PRO A 364 8.09 -6.69 24.31
CA PRO A 364 7.97 -6.48 25.74
C PRO A 364 6.87 -5.42 25.94
N THR A 365 5.76 -5.82 26.54
CA THR A 365 4.83 -4.90 27.16
C THR A 365 5.68 -4.06 28.11
N ARG A 366 5.97 -2.83 27.74
CA ARG A 366 6.58 -1.85 28.64
C ARG A 366 5.56 -1.63 29.75
N ARG A 367 5.59 -2.50 30.77
CA ARG A 367 4.95 -2.24 32.04
C ARG A 367 5.63 -0.98 32.56
N SER A 368 4.97 0.15 32.41
CA SER A 368 5.27 1.31 33.23
C SER A 368 4.86 0.96 34.65
N SER A 369 5.80 0.39 35.38
CA SER A 369 5.74 0.39 36.84
C SER A 369 6.01 1.83 37.31
N PHE A 370 4.98 2.64 37.31
CA PHE A 370 4.97 3.84 38.11
C PHE A 370 4.62 3.38 39.54
N SER A 371 5.66 3.13 40.31
CA SER A 371 5.54 3.09 41.77
C SER A 371 5.30 4.52 42.24
N LEU A 372 4.09 4.79 42.71
CA LEU A 372 3.80 5.98 43.49
C LEU A 372 4.46 5.71 44.85
N GLU A 373 5.66 6.21 45.07
CA GLU A 373 6.13 6.50 46.42
C GLU A 373 5.65 7.93 46.77
N ASP A 374 4.90 7.92 47.87
CA ASP A 374 4.32 9.04 48.56
C ASP A 374 5.44 9.92 49.16
N ASP A 375 5.54 11.17 48.76
CA ASP A 375 6.17 12.18 49.57
C ASP A 375 5.49 13.53 49.35
N GLY A 376 4.81 13.96 50.41
CA GLY A 376 4.07 15.18 50.51
C GLY A 376 4.93 16.43 50.43
N PHE A 377 4.46 17.44 49.73
CA PHE A 377 4.71 18.83 50.10
C PHE A 377 3.56 19.78 49.68
N ILE A 378 3.19 20.59 50.61
CA ILE A 378 2.07 21.52 50.68
C ILE A 378 2.35 22.78 49.82
N GLY A 379 1.36 23.23 49.05
CA GLY A 379 0.98 24.64 48.93
C GLY A 379 1.53 25.47 47.80
N ARG A 380 0.71 25.91 46.91
CA ARG A 380 0.24 27.28 46.65
C ARG A 380 -0.45 27.41 45.30
N THR A 381 -1.64 27.91 45.40
CA THR A 381 -2.48 28.44 44.31
C THR A 381 -1.82 29.62 43.58
N THR A 382 -1.86 29.58 42.24
CA THR A 382 -2.09 30.79 41.43
C THR A 382 -2.73 30.41 40.11
N ASP A 383 -3.92 30.96 39.87
CA ASP A 383 -4.58 31.02 38.56
C ASP A 383 -3.68 31.64 37.49
N PHE A 384 -3.69 31.07 36.29
CA PHE A 384 -3.71 31.87 35.06
C PHE A 384 -4.30 31.06 33.87
N THR A 385 -5.21 31.71 33.22
CA THR A 385 -6.03 31.36 32.07
C THR A 385 -5.26 31.12 30.80
N SER A 386 -5.86 30.27 29.95
CA SER A 386 -5.79 30.19 28.48
C SER A 386 -4.55 29.66 27.81
N GLY A 387 -4.73 28.54 27.10
CA GLY A 387 -3.78 28.00 26.12
C GLY A 387 -4.16 26.57 25.68
N ARG A 388 -4.85 26.47 24.56
CA ARG A 388 -5.17 25.19 23.91
C ARG A 388 -3.92 24.35 23.69
N ALA A 389 -3.88 23.16 24.28
CA ALA A 389 -2.94 22.11 23.89
C ALA A 389 -3.74 20.91 23.37
N PHE A 390 -3.46 20.50 22.16
CA PHE A 390 -3.96 19.26 21.57
C PHE A 390 -3.28 18.08 22.26
N GLY A 391 -4.03 17.34 23.05
CA GLY A 391 -3.60 16.09 23.65
C GLY A 391 -3.80 14.94 22.67
N THR A 392 -2.73 14.25 22.29
CA THR A 392 -2.76 12.95 21.66
C THR A 392 -3.17 11.90 22.70
N GLY A 393 -4.46 11.62 22.76
CA GLY A 393 -4.99 10.54 23.59
C GLY A 393 -4.93 9.21 22.85
N ALA A 394 -4.11 8.28 23.30
CA ALA A 394 -4.23 6.88 22.94
C ALA A 394 -5.58 6.36 23.43
N ALA A 395 -6.38 5.78 22.53
CA ALA A 395 -7.65 5.17 22.88
C ALA A 395 -7.41 3.92 23.75
N PRO A 396 -8.18 3.74 24.85
CA PRO A 396 -8.15 2.51 25.63
C PRO A 396 -8.73 1.34 24.82
N PRO A 397 -8.38 0.08 25.15
CA PRO A 397 -8.92 -1.10 24.47
C PRO A 397 -10.44 -1.09 24.56
N ALA A 398 -11.09 -1.26 23.42
CA ALA A 398 -12.54 -1.25 23.29
C ALA A 398 -13.15 -2.36 24.20
N ARG A 399 -13.80 -1.95 25.27
CA ARG A 399 -14.69 -2.83 26.03
C ARG A 399 -15.95 -3.03 25.18
N SER A 400 -16.42 -4.31 25.07
CA SER A 400 -17.71 -4.60 24.46
C SER A 400 -18.75 -3.65 25.03
N THR A 401 -19.47 -2.95 24.17
CA THR A 401 -20.48 -1.96 24.55
C THR A 401 -21.80 -2.61 24.99
N GLY A 402 -21.94 -3.92 24.76
CA GLY A 402 -23.13 -4.70 25.08
C GLY A 402 -24.25 -4.56 24.08
N ALA A 403 -24.09 -3.74 23.02
CA ALA A 403 -25.14 -3.54 22.01
C ALA A 403 -25.45 -4.83 21.20
N GLU A 404 -24.50 -5.77 21.12
CA GLU A 404 -24.72 -7.10 20.55
C GLU A 404 -25.77 -7.94 21.30
N LYS A 405 -26.06 -7.59 22.55
CA LYS A 405 -27.06 -8.25 23.41
C LYS A 405 -28.44 -7.62 23.32
N LEU A 406 -28.58 -6.50 22.63
CA LEU A 406 -29.85 -5.78 22.53
C LEU A 406 -30.94 -6.51 21.71
N GLY A 407 -30.54 -7.55 20.93
CA GLY A 407 -31.47 -8.31 20.10
C GLY A 407 -32.22 -7.40 19.12
N LEU A 408 -31.48 -6.51 18.45
CA LEU A 408 -32.07 -5.52 17.53
C LEU A 408 -32.70 -6.22 16.32
N VAL A 409 -33.85 -5.73 15.91
CA VAL A 409 -34.55 -6.16 14.69
C VAL A 409 -34.78 -4.97 13.76
N VAL A 410 -35.02 -5.26 12.49
CA VAL A 410 -35.34 -4.23 11.50
C VAL A 410 -36.59 -3.47 11.93
N GLY A 411 -36.48 -2.14 11.97
CA GLY A 411 -37.53 -1.23 12.45
C GLY A 411 -37.37 -0.76 13.90
N ASP A 412 -36.40 -1.31 14.65
CA ASP A 412 -36.10 -0.78 15.99
C ASP A 412 -35.55 0.64 15.89
N ARG A 413 -36.05 1.52 16.78
CA ARG A 413 -35.46 2.84 16.96
C ARG A 413 -34.32 2.80 17.97
N VAL A 414 -33.16 3.36 17.58
CA VAL A 414 -31.95 3.34 18.41
C VAL A 414 -31.33 4.73 18.47
N VAL A 415 -30.51 4.97 19.50
CA VAL A 415 -29.75 6.20 19.68
C VAL A 415 -28.27 5.84 19.76
N HIS A 416 -27.46 6.55 19.00
CA HIS A 416 -25.99 6.44 19.02
C HIS A 416 -25.40 7.73 19.57
N ASP A 417 -24.43 7.64 20.47
CA ASP A 417 -23.82 8.78 21.15
C ASP A 417 -23.29 9.88 20.20
N ARG A 418 -22.81 9.45 19.01
CA ARG A 418 -22.23 10.36 18.02
C ARG A 418 -23.19 10.74 16.89
N TYR A 419 -24.08 9.83 16.48
CA TYR A 419 -24.91 9.99 15.28
C TYR A 419 -26.38 10.32 15.62
N GLY A 420 -26.75 10.35 16.93
CA GLY A 420 -28.10 10.62 17.35
C GLY A 420 -29.07 9.48 17.11
N PRO A 421 -30.39 9.79 17.04
CA PRO A 421 -31.43 8.79 16.80
C PRO A 421 -31.47 8.31 15.35
N GLY A 422 -31.87 7.04 15.16
CA GLY A 422 -32.02 6.43 13.85
C GLY A 422 -32.79 5.12 13.91
N ASP A 423 -33.22 4.63 12.76
CA ASP A 423 -33.98 3.37 12.61
C ASP A 423 -33.10 2.25 12.05
N VAL A 424 -33.20 1.05 12.63
CA VAL A 424 -32.49 -0.12 12.17
C VAL A 424 -33.10 -0.60 10.84
N VAL A 425 -32.34 -0.55 9.76
CA VAL A 425 -32.80 -0.96 8.42
C VAL A 425 -32.35 -2.37 8.03
N ARG A 426 -31.31 -2.91 8.70
CA ARG A 426 -30.78 -4.26 8.45
C ARG A 426 -29.98 -4.75 9.65
N VAL A 427 -30.10 -6.04 9.97
CA VAL A 427 -29.25 -6.72 10.96
C VAL A 427 -28.68 -7.98 10.35
N GLU A 428 -27.38 -8.23 10.53
CA GLU A 428 -26.65 -9.39 10.00
C GLU A 428 -25.73 -9.97 11.07
N GLY A 429 -25.62 -11.30 11.11
CA GLY A 429 -24.76 -12.03 12.04
C GLY A 429 -25.30 -12.09 13.48
N GLU A 430 -24.63 -12.83 14.34
CA GLU A 430 -24.97 -13.05 15.74
C GLU A 430 -23.76 -12.84 16.66
N GLY A 431 -24.03 -12.52 17.92
CA GLY A 431 -23.01 -12.34 18.96
C GLY A 431 -22.04 -11.18 18.67
N SER A 432 -20.76 -11.40 18.92
CA SER A 432 -19.71 -10.38 18.75
C SER A 432 -19.48 -9.95 17.29
N HIS A 433 -20.01 -10.68 16.33
CA HIS A 433 -19.93 -10.37 14.88
C HIS A 433 -21.20 -9.75 14.33
N ALA A 434 -22.21 -9.53 15.16
CA ALA A 434 -23.46 -8.90 14.75
C ALA A 434 -23.22 -7.48 14.23
N ARG A 435 -23.83 -7.16 13.08
CA ARG A 435 -23.77 -5.86 12.42
C ARG A 435 -25.20 -5.33 12.22
N ALA A 436 -25.37 -4.04 12.34
CA ALA A 436 -26.62 -3.37 12.00
C ALA A 436 -26.35 -2.21 11.03
N ALA A 437 -27.20 -2.08 10.02
CA ALA A 437 -27.32 -0.84 9.26
C ALA A 437 -28.41 0.01 9.91
N VAL A 438 -28.07 1.22 10.32
CA VAL A 438 -28.99 2.16 10.98
C VAL A 438 -29.07 3.42 10.13
N ASN A 439 -30.30 3.85 9.82
CA ASN A 439 -30.55 5.10 9.13
C ASN A 439 -30.77 6.19 10.18
N PHE A 440 -29.73 6.99 10.44
CA PHE A 440 -29.78 8.10 11.39
C PHE A 440 -30.46 9.31 10.78
N ASP A 441 -31.26 10.02 11.58
CA ASP A 441 -32.09 11.13 11.11
C ASP A 441 -31.28 12.26 10.45
N GLU A 442 -30.08 12.58 10.97
CA GLU A 442 -29.22 13.65 10.46
C GLU A 442 -28.00 13.15 9.69
N HIS A 443 -27.68 11.84 9.74
CA HIS A 443 -26.43 11.31 9.21
C HIS A 443 -26.58 10.20 8.16
N GLY A 444 -27.83 9.84 7.80
CA GLY A 444 -28.14 8.80 6.82
C GLY A 444 -27.72 7.40 7.29
N VAL A 445 -27.65 6.45 6.35
CA VAL A 445 -27.37 5.04 6.67
C VAL A 445 -25.90 4.83 7.02
N LYS A 446 -25.67 4.22 8.21
CA LYS A 446 -24.34 3.77 8.68
C LYS A 446 -24.39 2.29 9.02
N GLN A 447 -23.29 1.58 8.67
CA GLN A 447 -23.09 0.18 9.11
C GLN A 447 -22.25 0.16 10.39
N LEU A 448 -22.75 -0.52 11.41
CA LEU A 448 -22.19 -0.54 12.76
C LEU A 448 -21.93 -2.00 13.18
N VAL A 449 -20.78 -2.24 13.83
CA VAL A 449 -20.50 -3.51 14.52
C VAL A 449 -21.02 -3.38 15.95
N LEU A 450 -22.04 -4.15 16.31
CA LEU A 450 -22.78 -3.95 17.56
C LEU A 450 -21.92 -4.15 18.80
N ALA A 451 -20.95 -5.06 18.78
CA ALA A 451 -20.05 -5.27 19.90
C ALA A 451 -19.12 -4.08 20.21
N MET A 452 -18.90 -3.19 19.24
CA MET A 452 -17.96 -2.07 19.35
C MET A 452 -18.64 -0.69 19.32
N THR A 453 -19.96 -0.67 19.23
CA THR A 453 -20.72 0.56 18.99
C THR A 453 -21.63 0.88 20.21
N PRO A 454 -21.53 2.07 20.81
CA PRO A 454 -22.42 2.50 21.89
C PRO A 454 -23.81 2.82 21.32
N LEU A 455 -24.68 1.82 21.26
CA LEU A 455 -26.06 1.88 20.78
C LEU A 455 -27.00 1.59 21.93
N HIS A 456 -28.06 2.40 22.07
CA HIS A 456 -29.11 2.20 23.04
C HIS A 456 -30.47 2.15 22.31
N ARG A 457 -31.44 1.38 22.81
CA ARG A 457 -32.80 1.48 22.30
C ARG A 457 -33.38 2.85 22.72
N ALA A 458 -34.06 3.51 21.79
CA ALA A 458 -34.73 4.81 22.05
C ALA A 458 -35.94 4.66 22.95
#